data_944c6d55f35c358653b37d3a54141825
#
_entry.id   944c6d55f35c358653b37d3a54141825
#
_cell.length_a   1.000
_cell.length_b   1.000
_cell.length_c   1.000
_cell.angle_alpha   90.00
_cell.angle_beta   90.00
_cell.angle_gamma   90.00
#
_symmetry.space_group_name_H-M   'P 1'
#
loop_
_entity.id
_entity.type
_entity.pdbx_description
1 polymer ?
#
loop_
_entity_poly.entity_id
_entity_poly.type
_entity_poly.pdbx_seq_one_letter_code
_entity_poly.pdbx_strand_id
1 'polypeptide(L)'
;MALIAETSSGFVEAFFACQYAGLVAVPLAIPMGVGQRDSWSAKLQGLLASCQPAAIITGDEWLPLVNAATHDNPELHVLSHAWFKALPEADVALQRPVPNDIAYLQYTSGSTRFPRGVIITHREVMANLRAI
;
A
#
# COMPACT_ATOMS: atom_id res chain seq x y z
N MET A 1 1.03 5.95 -1.81
CA MET A 1 -0.18 5.12 -2.01
C MET A 1 -0.11 3.92 -1.09
N ALA A 2 -1.00 3.81 -0.11
CA ALA A 2 -1.10 2.61 0.73
C ALA A 2 -1.89 1.52 -0.02
N LEU A 3 -1.47 0.27 0.11
CA LEU A 3 -2.10 -0.90 -0.52
C LEU A 3 -2.35 -1.94 0.56
N ILE A 4 -3.60 -2.35 0.77
CA ILE A 4 -3.89 -3.47 1.66
C ILE A 4 -3.42 -4.76 0.98
N ALA A 5 -2.38 -5.37 1.55
CA ALA A 5 -1.65 -6.49 0.97
C ALA A 5 -2.40 -7.81 1.19
N GLU A 6 -3.38 -8.07 0.36
CA GLU A 6 -4.08 -9.35 0.26
C GLU A 6 -3.52 -10.19 -0.90
N THR A 7 -3.73 -11.50 -0.85
CA THR A 7 -3.31 -12.39 -1.95
C THR A 7 -4.35 -12.35 -3.07
N SER A 8 -4.31 -11.30 -3.90
CA SER A 8 -5.24 -11.08 -5.01
C SER A 8 -4.54 -10.50 -6.24
N SER A 9 -5.14 -10.66 -7.42
CA SER A 9 -4.66 -10.00 -8.64
C SER A 9 -4.78 -8.47 -8.51
N GLY A 10 -5.83 -7.97 -7.82
CA GLY A 10 -6.05 -6.55 -7.61
C GLY A 10 -4.91 -5.87 -6.84
N PHE A 11 -4.36 -6.52 -5.82
CA PHE A 11 -3.17 -6.02 -5.12
C PHE A 11 -1.96 -5.93 -6.06
N VAL A 12 -1.71 -6.99 -6.84
CA VAL A 12 -0.58 -7.02 -7.78
C VAL A 12 -0.70 -5.93 -8.84
N GLU A 13 -1.90 -5.78 -9.42
CA GLU A 13 -2.20 -4.74 -10.40
C GLU A 13 -1.98 -3.34 -9.81
N ALA A 14 -2.50 -3.05 -8.61
CA ALA A 14 -2.33 -1.78 -7.93
C ALA A 14 -0.86 -1.49 -7.57
N PHE A 15 -0.11 -2.52 -7.14
CA PHE A 15 1.32 -2.39 -6.85
C PHE A 15 2.11 -1.97 -8.09
N PHE A 16 1.92 -2.65 -9.21
CA PHE A 16 2.60 -2.30 -10.46
C PHE A 16 2.10 -0.98 -11.05
N ALA A 17 0.82 -0.65 -10.90
CA ALA A 17 0.30 0.65 -11.31
C ALA A 17 1.01 1.80 -10.58
N CYS A 18 1.31 1.65 -9.29
CA CYS A 18 2.11 2.62 -8.55
C CYS A 18 3.51 2.79 -9.18
N GLN A 19 4.17 1.68 -9.58
CA GLN A 19 5.49 1.75 -10.20
C GLN A 19 5.46 2.51 -11.53
N TYR A 20 4.45 2.27 -12.38
CA TYR A 20 4.29 2.94 -13.66
C TYR A 20 3.87 4.40 -13.53
N ALA A 21 3.15 4.74 -12.46
CA ALA A 21 2.73 6.11 -12.16
C ALA A 21 3.78 6.94 -11.42
N GLY A 22 4.94 6.35 -11.06
CA GLY A 22 5.96 7.02 -10.24
C GLY A 22 5.51 7.27 -8.80
N LEU A 23 4.58 6.45 -8.28
CA LEU A 23 4.06 6.53 -6.93
C LEU A 23 4.79 5.53 -6.02
N VAL A 24 5.08 5.94 -4.80
CA VAL A 24 5.63 5.03 -3.78
C VAL A 24 4.51 4.13 -3.25
N ALA A 25 4.61 2.82 -3.51
CA ALA A 25 3.70 1.83 -2.95
C ALA A 25 4.04 1.56 -1.48
N VAL A 26 3.01 1.38 -0.64
CA VAL A 26 3.17 1.03 0.78
C VAL A 26 2.27 -0.17 1.09
N PRO A 27 2.77 -1.40 0.91
CA PRO A 27 2.02 -2.61 1.26
C PRO A 27 1.78 -2.69 2.77
N LEU A 28 0.52 -2.83 3.18
CA LEU A 28 0.10 -2.94 4.57
C LEU A 28 -0.61 -4.28 4.79
N ALA A 29 -0.14 -5.06 5.77
CA ALA A 29 -0.66 -6.39 6.02
C ALA A 29 -2.12 -6.40 6.49
N ILE A 30 -2.89 -7.39 6.04
CA ILE A 30 -4.25 -7.69 6.53
C ILE A 30 -4.20 -8.29 7.94
N PRO A 31 -5.32 -8.24 8.72
CA PRO A 31 -5.39 -8.93 10.00
C PRO A 31 -5.36 -10.45 9.81
N MET A 32 -4.43 -11.12 10.48
CA MET A 32 -4.31 -12.58 10.43
C MET A 32 -4.87 -13.19 11.71
N GLY A 33 -6.11 -13.70 11.66
CA GLY A 33 -6.75 -14.43 12.75
C GLY A 33 -8.08 -13.84 13.25
N VAL A 34 -8.87 -14.70 13.89
CA VAL A 34 -10.17 -14.36 14.48
C VAL A 34 -9.95 -13.47 15.71
N GLY A 35 -10.68 -12.35 15.80
CA GLY A 35 -10.62 -11.43 16.94
C GLY A 35 -9.51 -10.36 16.88
N GLN A 36 -8.74 -10.29 15.80
CA GLN A 36 -7.67 -9.28 15.65
C GLN A 36 -8.10 -7.99 14.94
N ARG A 37 -9.38 -7.83 14.63
CA ARG A 37 -9.85 -6.66 13.84
C ARG A 37 -9.63 -5.33 14.55
N ASP A 38 -9.93 -5.25 15.85
CA ASP A 38 -9.78 -4.00 16.61
C ASP A 38 -8.30 -3.63 16.78
N SER A 39 -7.46 -4.61 17.13
CA SER A 39 -6.02 -4.40 17.23
C SER A 39 -5.37 -4.05 15.89
N TRP A 40 -5.90 -4.60 14.79
CA TRP A 40 -5.45 -4.26 13.45
C TRP A 40 -5.82 -2.84 13.06
N SER A 41 -7.04 -2.38 13.40
CA SER A 41 -7.49 -1.01 13.14
C SER A 41 -6.56 0.01 13.79
N ALA A 42 -6.23 -0.16 15.07
CA ALA A 42 -5.28 0.71 15.78
C ALA A 42 -3.87 0.67 15.15
N LYS A 43 -3.42 -0.52 14.73
CA LYS A 43 -2.13 -0.69 14.04
C LYS A 43 -2.14 0.01 12.68
N LEU A 44 -3.23 -0.13 11.91
CA LEU A 44 -3.40 0.54 10.62
C LEU A 44 -3.31 2.05 10.78
N GLN A 45 -4.03 2.63 11.75
CA GLN A 45 -3.98 4.07 12.04
C GLN A 45 -2.54 4.53 12.34
N GLY A 46 -1.79 3.79 13.14
CA GLY A 46 -0.38 4.11 13.43
C GLY A 46 0.51 4.06 12.19
N LEU A 47 0.31 3.07 11.29
CA LEU A 47 1.04 2.96 10.03
C LEU A 47 0.70 4.11 9.07
N LEU A 48 -0.58 4.46 8.96
CA LEU A 48 -1.04 5.56 8.12
C LEU A 48 -0.51 6.91 8.62
N ALA A 49 -0.48 7.13 9.94
CA ALA A 49 0.13 8.32 10.53
C ALA A 49 1.62 8.43 10.23
N SER A 50 2.32 7.28 10.11
CA SER A 50 3.75 7.21 9.79
C SER A 50 4.05 7.47 8.32
N CYS A 51 3.28 6.89 7.39
CA CYS A 51 3.56 7.01 5.94
C CYS A 51 2.75 8.09 5.23
N GLN A 52 1.72 8.65 5.86
CA GLN A 52 0.87 9.74 5.35
C GLN A 52 0.50 9.56 3.87
N PRO A 53 -0.17 8.47 3.50
CA PRO A 53 -0.50 8.21 2.11
C PRO A 53 -1.61 9.15 1.62
N ALA A 54 -1.57 9.53 0.35
CA ALA A 54 -2.66 10.30 -0.27
C ALA A 54 -3.94 9.48 -0.47
N ALA A 55 -3.79 8.16 -0.64
CA ALA A 55 -4.94 7.26 -0.77
C ALA A 55 -4.57 5.84 -0.34
N ILE A 56 -5.61 5.02 -0.06
CA ILE A 56 -5.52 3.58 0.19
C ILE A 56 -6.28 2.84 -0.91
N ILE A 57 -5.69 1.77 -1.44
CA ILE A 57 -6.40 0.80 -2.28
C ILE A 57 -6.54 -0.51 -1.49
N THR A 58 -7.74 -1.09 -1.51
CA THR A 58 -8.09 -2.30 -0.77
C THR A 58 -9.02 -3.20 -1.58
N GLY A 59 -9.07 -4.49 -1.26
CA GLY A 59 -10.12 -5.38 -1.74
C GLY A 59 -11.49 -4.99 -1.19
N ASP A 60 -12.54 -5.34 -1.94
CA ASP A 60 -13.91 -4.98 -1.56
C ASP A 60 -14.33 -5.58 -0.21
N GLU A 61 -13.79 -6.75 0.14
CA GLU A 61 -14.06 -7.41 1.43
C GLU A 61 -13.46 -6.66 2.64
N TRP A 62 -12.37 -5.91 2.44
CA TRP A 62 -11.71 -5.14 3.50
C TRP A 62 -12.19 -3.69 3.59
N LEU A 63 -12.91 -3.22 2.56
CA LEU A 63 -13.36 -1.84 2.45
C LEU A 63 -14.13 -1.34 3.69
N PRO A 64 -15.09 -2.09 4.27
CA PRO A 64 -15.79 -1.66 5.48
C PRO A 64 -14.86 -1.48 6.68
N LEU A 65 -13.88 -2.39 6.85
CA LEU A 65 -12.94 -2.35 7.96
C LEU A 65 -11.93 -1.21 7.81
N VAL A 66 -11.44 -0.96 6.59
CA VAL A 66 -10.54 0.16 6.29
C VAL A 66 -11.27 1.49 6.50
N ASN A 67 -12.49 1.64 6.00
CA ASN A 67 -13.29 2.85 6.22
C ASN A 67 -13.53 3.13 7.71
N ALA A 68 -13.84 2.10 8.49
CA ALA A 68 -14.01 2.24 9.94
C ALA A 68 -12.69 2.70 10.62
N ALA A 69 -11.54 2.17 10.18
CA ALA A 69 -10.23 2.53 10.73
C ALA A 69 -9.76 3.93 10.31
N THR A 70 -10.28 4.47 9.22
CA THR A 70 -9.87 5.78 8.66
C THR A 70 -10.92 6.87 8.84
N HIS A 71 -12.00 6.58 9.55
CA HIS A 71 -13.14 7.50 9.75
C HIS A 71 -12.71 8.91 10.23
N ASP A 72 -11.69 9.00 11.08
CA ASP A 72 -11.20 10.26 11.64
C ASP A 72 -10.24 11.01 10.69
N ASN A 73 -10.02 10.49 9.48
CA ASN A 73 -9.15 11.12 8.47
C ASN A 73 -9.90 11.32 7.13
N PRO A 74 -10.77 12.34 7.03
CA PRO A 74 -11.62 12.56 5.86
C PRO A 74 -10.84 12.95 4.59
N GLU A 75 -9.61 13.41 4.71
CA GLU A 75 -8.73 13.74 3.58
C GLU A 75 -8.13 12.52 2.89
N LEU A 76 -8.18 11.35 3.56
CA LEU A 76 -7.61 10.12 3.03
C LEU A 76 -8.61 9.37 2.16
N HIS A 77 -8.36 9.32 0.88
CA HIS A 77 -9.22 8.59 -0.06
C HIS A 77 -9.06 7.07 0.11
N VAL A 78 -10.17 6.38 0.40
CA VAL A 78 -10.20 4.91 0.46
C VAL A 78 -10.91 4.38 -0.78
N LEU A 79 -10.20 3.59 -1.57
CA LEU A 79 -10.61 3.13 -2.89
C LEU A 79 -10.62 1.60 -2.93
N SER A 80 -11.65 1.02 -3.54
CA SER A 80 -11.67 -0.43 -3.79
C SER A 80 -10.94 -0.79 -5.09
N HIS A 81 -10.51 -2.06 -5.21
CA HIS A 81 -9.98 -2.56 -6.48
C HIS A 81 -10.98 -2.44 -7.63
N ALA A 82 -12.27 -2.67 -7.36
CA ALA A 82 -13.34 -2.53 -8.36
C ALA A 82 -13.46 -1.08 -8.85
N TRP A 83 -13.41 -0.12 -7.92
CA TRP A 83 -13.42 1.30 -8.27
C TRP A 83 -12.18 1.68 -9.10
N PHE A 84 -11.00 1.22 -8.69
CA PHE A 84 -9.75 1.48 -9.41
C PHE A 84 -9.78 0.95 -10.86
N LYS A 85 -10.33 -0.25 -11.07
CA LYS A 85 -10.50 -0.84 -12.40
C LYS A 85 -11.53 -0.13 -13.28
N ALA A 86 -12.48 0.55 -12.69
CA ALA A 86 -13.52 1.30 -13.40
C ALA A 86 -13.06 2.70 -13.83
N LEU A 87 -11.86 3.14 -13.44
CA LEU A 87 -11.33 4.42 -13.88
C LEU A 87 -11.12 4.42 -15.41
N PRO A 88 -11.39 5.54 -16.08
CA PRO A 88 -11.09 5.66 -17.50
C PRO A 88 -9.58 5.59 -17.74
N GLU A 89 -9.19 4.99 -18.85
CA GLU A 89 -7.80 5.02 -19.27
C GLU A 89 -7.36 6.47 -19.49
N ALA A 90 -6.21 6.82 -18.95
CA ALA A 90 -5.63 8.14 -19.12
C ALA A 90 -4.56 8.10 -20.21
N ASP A 91 -4.64 9.00 -21.17
CA ASP A 91 -3.59 9.21 -22.18
C ASP A 91 -2.47 10.06 -21.57
N VAL A 92 -1.69 9.46 -20.67
CA VAL A 92 -0.54 10.10 -20.03
C VAL A 92 0.73 9.30 -20.27
N ALA A 93 1.83 9.98 -20.47
CA ALA A 93 3.13 9.33 -20.60
C ALA A 93 3.51 8.68 -19.25
N LEU A 94 3.81 7.37 -19.31
CA LEU A 94 4.27 6.64 -18.13
C LEU A 94 5.61 7.20 -17.66
N GLN A 95 5.72 7.40 -16.35
CA GLN A 95 6.98 7.80 -15.72
C GLN A 95 7.99 6.63 -15.79
N ARG A 96 9.19 6.91 -16.28
CA ARG A 96 10.29 5.93 -16.20
C ARG A 96 11.07 6.22 -14.93
N PRO A 97 10.98 5.35 -13.90
CA PRO A 97 11.72 5.56 -12.67
C PRO A 97 13.23 5.45 -12.93
N VAL A 98 14.00 6.26 -12.20
CA VAL A 98 15.45 6.12 -12.17
C VAL A 98 15.88 5.20 -11.02
N PRO A 99 17.08 4.60 -11.04
CA PRO A 99 17.49 3.60 -10.06
C PRO A 99 17.38 4.03 -8.59
N ASN A 100 17.55 5.30 -8.30
CA ASN A 100 17.51 5.83 -6.93
C ASN A 100 16.10 6.28 -6.47
N ASP A 101 15.10 6.24 -7.36
CA ASP A 101 13.72 6.51 -6.97
C ASP A 101 13.22 5.43 -6.01
N ILE A 102 12.36 5.84 -5.08
CA ILE A 102 11.73 4.92 -4.13
C ILE A 102 10.69 4.09 -4.86
N ALA A 103 10.86 2.78 -4.88
CA ALA A 103 9.89 1.86 -5.44
C ALA A 103 8.74 1.61 -4.44
N TYR A 104 9.08 1.29 -3.19
CA TYR A 104 8.07 1.06 -2.15
C TYR A 104 8.64 1.22 -0.74
N LEU A 105 7.74 1.37 0.23
CA LEU A 105 8.05 1.29 1.65
C LEU A 105 7.60 -0.07 2.17
N GLN A 106 8.49 -0.78 2.87
CA GLN A 106 8.17 -2.04 3.51
C GLN A 106 8.20 -1.89 5.03
N TYR A 107 7.07 -2.07 5.68
CA TYR A 107 7.02 -2.12 7.14
C TYR A 107 7.43 -3.49 7.65
N THR A 108 8.42 -3.51 8.54
CA THR A 108 8.89 -4.74 9.18
C THR A 108 8.19 -4.93 10.54
N SER A 109 7.94 -6.19 10.90
CA SER A 109 7.37 -6.58 12.20
C SER A 109 8.38 -6.51 13.35
N GLY A 110 9.40 -5.63 13.25
CA GLY A 110 10.51 -5.54 14.19
C GLY A 110 10.09 -5.64 15.66
N SER A 111 11.02 -6.07 16.53
CA SER A 111 10.85 -6.23 17.98
C SER A 111 10.53 -4.92 18.73
N THR A 112 10.45 -3.80 18.05
CA THR A 112 10.10 -2.49 18.59
C THR A 112 8.59 -2.27 18.56
N ARG A 113 8.09 -1.51 19.54
CA ARG A 113 6.68 -1.20 19.73
C ARG A 113 5.97 -0.58 18.52
N PHE A 114 6.74 0.00 17.59
CA PHE A 114 6.25 0.57 16.33
C PHE A 114 7.00 -0.04 15.14
N PRO A 115 6.27 -0.51 14.11
CA PRO A 115 6.87 -0.98 12.87
C PRO A 115 7.72 0.12 12.23
N ARG A 116 8.88 -0.27 11.68
CA ARG A 116 9.73 0.66 10.93
C ARG A 116 9.50 0.47 9.43
N GLY A 117 9.26 1.57 8.73
CA GLY A 117 9.22 1.60 7.28
C GLY A 117 10.65 1.58 6.71
N VAL A 118 10.97 0.56 5.93
CA VAL A 118 12.23 0.45 5.18
C VAL A 118 11.98 0.98 3.77
N ILE A 119 12.81 1.93 3.35
CA ILE A 119 12.77 2.47 1.99
C ILE A 119 13.47 1.49 1.06
N ILE A 120 12.78 1.06 0.00
CA ILE A 120 13.32 0.19 -1.05
C ILE A 120 13.32 0.97 -2.36
N THR A 121 14.49 1.11 -2.97
CA THR A 121 14.67 1.79 -4.25
C THR A 121 14.54 0.81 -5.43
N HIS A 122 14.29 1.34 -6.64
CA HIS A 122 14.29 0.51 -7.85
C HIS A 122 15.63 -0.22 -8.06
N ARG A 123 16.75 0.38 -7.68
CA ARG A 123 18.08 -0.26 -7.71
C ARG A 123 18.10 -1.53 -6.87
N GLU A 124 17.57 -1.47 -5.65
CA GLU A 124 17.55 -2.61 -4.72
C GLU A 124 16.61 -3.71 -5.19
N VAL A 125 15.44 -3.34 -5.72
CA VAL A 125 14.52 -4.30 -6.37
C VAL A 125 15.23 -5.05 -7.50
N MET A 126 15.88 -4.31 -8.40
CA MET A 126 16.60 -4.90 -9.54
C MET A 126 17.80 -5.72 -9.13
N ALA A 127 18.50 -5.34 -8.04
CA ALA A 127 19.59 -6.14 -7.50
C ALA A 127 19.09 -7.49 -6.97
N ASN A 128 17.99 -7.50 -6.24
CA ASN A 128 17.37 -8.73 -5.74
C ASN A 128 16.90 -9.64 -6.88
N LEU A 129 16.23 -9.10 -7.90
CA LEU A 129 15.76 -9.87 -9.05
C LEU A 129 16.90 -10.51 -9.86
N ARG A 130 18.08 -9.92 -9.86
CA ARG A 130 19.26 -10.47 -10.54
C ARG A 130 19.99 -11.55 -9.72
N ALA A 131 19.73 -11.59 -8.41
CA ALA A 131 20.36 -12.55 -7.49
C ALA A 131 19.59 -13.87 -7.35
N ILE A 132 18.38 -13.96 -7.93
CA ILE A 132 17.55 -15.16 -8.01
C ILE A 132 17.81 -15.93 -9.29
#